data_bfb38e94f40fb7182f4eacd5d5c128ea
#
_entry.id   bfb38e94f40fb7182f4eacd5d5c128ea
#
_cell.length_a   1.000
_cell.length_b   1.000
_cell.length_c   1.000
_cell.angle_alpha   90.00
_cell.angle_beta   90.00
_cell.angle_gamma   90.00
#
_symmetry.space_group_name_H-M   'P 1'
#
loop_
_entity.id
_entity.type
_entity.pdbx_description
1 polymer ?
#
loop_
_entity_poly.entity_id
_entity_poly.type
_entity_poly.pdbx_seq_one_letter_code
_entity_poly.pdbx_strand_id
1 'polypeptide(L)'
;MPMFSLIFTVVALASVGLPGLNGFVGEFLVLLGSYGTFPMATILATTGVIFAAAYLLWALQRMLFERLNLETNGGLTDLTPRELLVLTPLLAGILWMGLYPNPVLRRIEPATRHYLEVVGMNPAPSPGPGPAVAGGAP
;
A
#
# COMPACT_ATOMS: atom_id res chain seq x y z
N MET A 1 14.06 -10.95 19.33
CA MET A 1 12.73 -10.91 18.64
C MET A 1 12.89 -10.83 17.09
N PRO A 2 13.45 -11.85 16.44
CA PRO A 2 13.69 -11.76 14.99
C PRO A 2 12.40 -11.74 14.16
N MET A 3 11.38 -12.50 14.56
CA MET A 3 10.10 -12.57 13.85
C MET A 3 9.32 -11.26 13.94
N PHE A 4 9.25 -10.67 15.13
CA PHE A 4 8.63 -9.36 15.33
C PHE A 4 9.30 -8.29 14.45
N SER A 5 10.64 -8.22 14.45
CA SER A 5 11.39 -7.24 13.67
C SER A 5 11.15 -7.39 12.17
N LEU A 6 11.04 -8.62 11.67
CA LEU A 6 10.76 -8.88 10.26
C LEU A 6 9.36 -8.41 9.88
N ILE A 7 8.34 -8.79 10.64
CA ILE A 7 6.95 -8.40 10.39
C ILE A 7 6.79 -6.88 10.50
N PHE A 8 7.36 -6.28 11.54
CA PHE A 8 7.33 -4.84 11.74
C PHE A 8 7.98 -4.09 10.56
N THR A 9 9.11 -4.60 10.05
CA THR A 9 9.78 -4.04 8.87
C THR A 9 8.88 -4.09 7.64
N VAL A 10 8.24 -5.23 7.36
CA VAL A 10 7.34 -5.37 6.20
C VAL A 10 6.16 -4.40 6.30
N VAL A 11 5.54 -4.30 7.48
CA VAL A 11 4.41 -3.38 7.71
C VAL A 11 4.85 -1.92 7.59
N ALA A 12 6.01 -1.56 8.15
CA ALA A 12 6.56 -0.22 8.03
C ALA A 12 6.87 0.15 6.56
N LEU A 13 7.47 -0.76 5.79
CA LEU A 13 7.72 -0.55 4.36
C LEU A 13 6.42 -0.45 3.55
N ALA A 14 5.38 -1.19 3.93
CA ALA A 14 4.05 -1.05 3.34
C ALA A 14 3.44 0.33 3.61
N SER A 15 3.67 0.88 4.81
CA SER A 15 3.22 2.21 5.20
C SER A 15 4.04 3.35 4.58
N VAL A 16 5.28 3.07 4.18
CA VAL A 16 6.12 4.01 3.39
C VAL A 16 5.64 4.12 1.94
N GLY A 17 4.79 3.20 1.49
CA GLY A 17 4.37 3.15 0.10
C GLY A 17 5.42 2.54 -0.84
N LEU A 18 6.11 1.48 -0.41
CA LEU A 18 7.09 0.82 -1.27
C LEU A 18 6.39 0.13 -2.46
N PRO A 19 6.93 0.25 -3.70
CA PRO A 19 6.39 -0.46 -4.86
C PRO A 19 6.32 -1.98 -4.62
N GLY A 20 5.16 -2.56 -4.91
CA GLY A 20 4.88 -3.98 -4.61
C GLY A 20 4.13 -4.22 -3.31
N LEU A 21 3.88 -3.18 -2.51
CA LEU A 21 3.07 -3.23 -1.30
C LEU A 21 1.79 -2.39 -1.48
N ASN A 22 0.76 -2.69 -0.70
CA ASN A 22 -0.57 -2.10 -0.86
C ASN A 22 -0.60 -0.57 -0.71
N GLY A 23 0.25 0.01 0.16
CA GLY A 23 0.32 1.45 0.38
C GLY A 23 0.64 2.23 -0.89
N PHE A 24 1.60 1.75 -1.67
CA PHE A 24 2.00 2.39 -2.93
C PHE A 24 0.84 2.54 -3.92
N VAL A 25 0.01 1.51 -4.06
CA VAL A 25 -1.10 1.51 -5.02
C VAL A 25 -2.07 2.65 -4.71
N GLY A 26 -2.44 2.83 -3.44
CA GLY A 26 -3.34 3.89 -3.02
C GLY A 26 -2.75 5.29 -3.20
N GLU A 27 -1.56 5.52 -2.68
CA GLU A 27 -0.87 6.81 -2.74
C GLU A 27 -0.60 7.24 -4.18
N PHE A 28 -0.09 6.33 -5.00
CA PHE A 28 0.20 6.60 -6.41
C PHE A 28 -1.06 6.96 -7.21
N LEU A 29 -2.15 6.22 -7.03
CA LEU A 29 -3.41 6.50 -7.74
C LEU A 29 -4.03 7.84 -7.32
N VAL A 30 -3.96 8.19 -6.04
CA VAL A 30 -4.44 9.49 -5.53
C VAL A 30 -3.62 10.63 -6.12
N LEU A 31 -2.29 10.53 -6.10
CA LEU A 31 -1.41 11.56 -6.66
C LEU A 31 -1.62 11.68 -8.18
N LEU A 32 -1.68 10.57 -8.90
CA LEU A 32 -1.88 10.56 -10.34
C LEU A 32 -3.24 11.17 -10.73
N GLY A 33 -4.31 10.80 -10.03
CA GLY A 33 -5.64 11.34 -10.27
C GLY A 33 -5.78 12.83 -9.93
N SER A 34 -5.11 13.26 -8.87
CA SER A 34 -5.14 14.67 -8.44
C SER A 34 -4.31 15.59 -9.33
N TYR A 35 -3.27 15.06 -9.98
CA TYR A 35 -2.36 15.85 -10.83
C TYR A 35 -3.08 16.53 -12.01
N GLY A 36 -4.06 15.85 -12.60
CA GLY A 36 -4.83 16.41 -13.73
C GLY A 36 -5.67 17.62 -13.35
N THR A 37 -6.11 17.73 -12.10
CA THR A 37 -6.99 18.81 -11.63
C THR A 37 -6.23 19.88 -10.84
N PHE A 38 -5.29 19.46 -9.99
CA PHE A 38 -4.56 20.35 -9.08
C PHE A 38 -3.05 20.08 -9.10
N PRO A 39 -2.32 20.39 -10.19
CA PRO A 39 -0.92 20.00 -10.33
C PRO A 39 -0.01 20.57 -9.24
N MET A 40 -0.18 21.83 -8.86
CA MET A 40 0.65 22.45 -7.81
C MET A 40 0.42 21.83 -6.44
N ALA A 41 -0.84 21.55 -6.10
CA ALA A 41 -1.17 20.88 -4.84
C ALA A 41 -0.62 19.44 -4.81
N THR A 42 -0.66 18.74 -5.92
CA THR A 42 -0.13 17.38 -6.04
C THR A 42 1.39 17.34 -5.90
N ILE A 43 2.10 18.31 -6.47
CA ILE A 43 3.57 18.42 -6.30
C ILE A 43 3.90 18.66 -4.81
N LEU A 44 3.17 19.54 -4.14
CA LEU A 44 3.35 19.75 -2.70
C LEU A 44 3.01 18.49 -1.88
N ALA A 45 1.93 17.79 -2.22
CA ALA A 45 1.56 16.53 -1.56
C ALA A 45 2.65 15.45 -1.76
N THR A 46 3.26 15.38 -2.94
CA THR A 46 4.36 14.44 -3.20
C THR A 46 5.57 14.69 -2.30
N THR A 47 5.90 15.96 -2.01
CA THR A 47 6.96 16.27 -1.03
C THR A 47 6.60 15.76 0.36
N GLY A 48 5.33 15.82 0.76
CA GLY A 48 4.84 15.25 2.02
C GLY A 48 5.06 13.73 2.10
N VAL A 49 4.80 13.00 1.01
CA VAL A 49 5.06 11.55 0.95
C VAL A 49 6.55 11.25 1.13
N ILE A 50 7.44 12.05 0.53
CA ILE A 50 8.89 11.89 0.69
C ILE A 50 9.31 12.10 2.16
N PHE A 51 8.79 13.13 2.82
CA PHE A 51 9.07 13.38 4.23
C PHE A 51 8.50 12.29 5.14
N ALA A 52 7.30 11.77 4.84
CA ALA A 52 6.71 10.65 5.56
C ALA A 52 7.56 9.39 5.44
N ALA A 53 8.06 9.10 4.25
CA ALA A 53 8.97 7.98 4.00
C ALA A 53 10.28 8.14 4.79
N ALA A 54 10.90 9.31 4.74
CA ALA A 54 12.13 9.60 5.48
C ALA A 54 11.93 9.46 6.99
N TYR A 55 10.83 9.99 7.52
CA TYR A 55 10.49 9.87 8.94
C TYR A 55 10.28 8.41 9.36
N LEU A 56 9.49 7.64 8.60
CA LEU A 56 9.23 6.24 8.91
C LEU A 56 10.48 5.38 8.84
N LEU A 57 11.33 5.58 7.83
CA LEU A 57 12.61 4.87 7.72
C LEU A 57 13.57 5.23 8.85
N TRP A 58 13.61 6.50 9.24
CA TRP A 58 14.42 6.91 10.39
C TRP A 58 13.91 6.29 11.70
N ALA A 59 12.59 6.26 11.90
CA ALA A 59 11.96 5.61 13.06
C ALA A 59 12.26 4.10 13.07
N LEU A 60 12.14 3.43 11.92
CA LEU A 60 12.46 2.01 11.77
C LEU A 60 13.92 1.72 12.10
N GLN A 61 14.83 2.53 11.58
CA GLN A 61 16.26 2.43 11.86
C GLN A 61 16.53 2.54 13.36
N ARG A 62 15.93 3.52 14.01
CA ARG A 62 16.11 3.75 15.44
C ARG A 62 15.56 2.63 16.30
N MET A 63 14.38 2.09 15.93
CA MET A 63 13.74 0.99 16.69
C MET A 63 14.47 -0.34 16.54
N LEU A 64 14.98 -0.67 15.35
CA LEU A 64 15.51 -2.00 15.07
C LEU A 64 17.03 -2.09 15.15
N PHE A 65 17.74 -1.01 14.89
CA PHE A 65 19.22 -1.01 14.78
C PHE A 65 19.94 -0.24 15.91
N GLU A 66 19.17 0.40 16.82
CA GLU A 66 19.78 1.01 17.99
C GLU A 66 20.25 -0.06 19.00
N ARG A 67 21.25 0.26 19.78
CA ARG A 67 21.83 -0.68 20.78
C ARG A 67 20.76 -1.13 21.77
N LEU A 68 20.60 -2.44 21.87
CA LEU A 68 19.70 -3.07 22.85
C LEU A 68 20.16 -2.72 24.27
N ASN A 69 19.32 -2.02 25.01
CA ASN A 69 19.49 -1.90 26.44
C ASN A 69 19.02 -3.22 27.09
N LEU A 70 19.99 -4.09 27.40
CA LEU A 70 19.72 -5.43 27.96
C LEU A 70 19.05 -5.38 29.34
N GLU A 71 19.24 -4.29 30.10
CA GLU A 71 18.62 -4.14 31.41
C GLU A 71 17.10 -3.94 31.29
N THR A 72 16.64 -3.24 30.23
CA THR A 72 15.21 -2.95 30.03
C THR A 72 14.54 -3.95 29.08
N ASN A 73 15.25 -4.49 28.11
CA ASN A 73 14.71 -5.29 27.01
C ASN A 73 15.15 -6.76 27.01
N GLY A 74 15.95 -7.20 28.01
CA GLY A 74 16.49 -8.55 28.05
C GLY A 74 15.44 -9.67 28.25
N GLY A 75 14.23 -9.32 28.73
CA GLY A 75 13.14 -10.27 28.98
C GLY A 75 12.06 -10.36 27.90
N LEU A 76 12.23 -9.64 26.77
CA LEU A 76 11.23 -9.61 25.72
C LEU A 76 11.23 -10.93 24.92
N THR A 77 10.10 -11.64 24.94
CA THR A 77 9.87 -12.85 24.13
C THR A 77 9.49 -12.47 22.70
N ASP A 78 9.82 -13.33 21.73
CA ASP A 78 9.39 -13.17 20.35
C ASP A 78 7.90 -13.52 20.17
N LEU A 79 7.35 -13.29 19.01
CA LEU A 79 5.96 -13.57 18.68
C LEU A 79 5.59 -15.03 18.95
N THR A 80 4.45 -15.22 19.57
CA THR A 80 3.88 -16.55 19.78
C THR A 80 3.29 -17.11 18.47
N PRO A 81 3.17 -18.43 18.31
CA PRO A 81 2.55 -19.03 17.13
C PRO A 81 1.12 -18.54 16.87
N ARG A 82 0.38 -18.17 17.90
CA ARG A 82 -0.96 -17.58 17.77
C ARG A 82 -0.93 -16.21 17.14
N GLU A 83 -0.04 -15.33 17.58
CA GLU A 83 0.13 -13.99 17.02
C GLU A 83 0.60 -14.06 15.58
N LEU A 84 1.51 -14.96 15.28
CA LEU A 84 1.97 -15.20 13.92
C LEU A 84 0.82 -15.64 13.00
N LEU A 85 -0.04 -16.55 13.46
CA LEU A 85 -1.20 -17.02 12.70
C LEU A 85 -2.20 -15.89 12.38
N VAL A 86 -2.38 -14.93 13.31
CA VAL A 86 -3.25 -13.77 13.09
C VAL A 86 -2.61 -12.76 12.13
N LEU A 87 -1.30 -12.56 12.22
CA LEU A 87 -0.58 -11.58 11.38
C LEU A 87 -0.34 -12.09 9.95
N THR A 88 -0.21 -13.41 9.76
CA THR A 88 0.07 -14.01 8.44
C THR A 88 -0.97 -13.63 7.37
N PRO A 89 -2.29 -13.73 7.58
CA PRO A 89 -3.27 -13.35 6.57
C PRO A 89 -3.25 -11.85 6.27
N LEU A 90 -2.92 -11.00 7.23
CA LEU A 90 -2.78 -9.56 7.02
C LEU A 90 -1.56 -9.27 6.13
N LEU A 91 -0.42 -9.89 6.41
CA LEU A 91 0.78 -9.77 5.58
C LEU A 91 0.56 -10.31 4.16
N ALA A 92 -0.12 -11.46 4.04
CA ALA A 92 -0.50 -11.99 2.75
C ALA A 92 -1.41 -11.03 1.98
N GLY A 93 -2.36 -10.37 2.66
CA GLY A 93 -3.22 -9.34 2.08
C GLY A 93 -2.45 -8.11 1.60
N ILE A 94 -1.47 -7.63 2.37
CA ILE A 94 -0.59 -6.52 2.00
C ILE A 94 0.17 -6.83 0.71
N LEU A 95 0.79 -8.00 0.63
CA LEU A 95 1.54 -8.44 -0.54
C LEU A 95 0.62 -8.69 -1.74
N TRP A 96 -0.50 -9.36 -1.52
CA TRP A 96 -1.45 -9.66 -2.59
C TRP A 96 -2.04 -8.40 -3.22
N MET A 97 -2.49 -7.44 -2.40
CA MET A 97 -3.01 -6.16 -2.90
C MET A 97 -1.94 -5.31 -3.57
N GLY A 98 -0.69 -5.38 -3.10
CA GLY A 98 0.42 -4.65 -3.70
C GLY A 98 0.85 -5.20 -5.06
N LEU A 99 0.91 -6.53 -5.19
CA LEU A 99 1.32 -7.20 -6.42
C LEU A 99 0.16 -7.35 -7.44
N TYR A 100 -1.08 -7.51 -6.95
CA TYR A 100 -2.26 -7.75 -7.78
C TYR A 100 -3.42 -6.83 -7.40
N PRO A 101 -3.34 -5.52 -7.63
CA PRO A 101 -4.39 -4.56 -7.26
C PRO A 101 -5.65 -4.68 -8.11
N ASN A 102 -5.57 -5.23 -9.32
CA ASN A 102 -6.66 -5.27 -10.29
C ASN A 102 -8.00 -5.85 -9.77
N PRO A 103 -8.04 -6.98 -9.03
CA PRO A 103 -9.31 -7.51 -8.54
C PRO A 103 -10.03 -6.57 -7.58
N VAL A 104 -9.26 -5.83 -6.75
CA VAL A 104 -9.80 -4.86 -5.79
C VAL A 104 -10.28 -3.62 -6.53
N LEU A 105 -9.49 -3.07 -7.44
CA LEU A 105 -9.83 -1.88 -8.22
C LEU A 105 -11.08 -2.08 -9.07
N ARG A 106 -11.22 -3.23 -9.73
CA ARG A 106 -12.43 -3.58 -10.50
C ARG A 106 -13.70 -3.66 -9.65
N ARG A 107 -13.59 -4.02 -8.39
CA ARG A 107 -14.75 -4.05 -7.48
C ARG A 107 -15.16 -2.68 -6.99
N ILE A 108 -14.22 -1.76 -6.89
CA ILE A 108 -14.46 -0.38 -6.45
C ILE A 108 -14.96 0.49 -7.61
N GLU A 109 -14.57 0.19 -8.84
CA GLU A 109 -14.89 0.97 -10.04
C GLU A 109 -16.38 1.31 -10.20
N PRO A 110 -17.35 0.37 -10.05
CA PRO A 110 -18.76 0.69 -10.20
C PRO A 110 -19.25 1.69 -9.15
N ALA A 111 -18.81 1.56 -7.91
CA ALA A 111 -19.16 2.48 -6.83
C ALA A 111 -18.60 3.88 -7.07
N THR A 112 -17.36 3.96 -7.56
CA THR A 112 -16.71 5.23 -7.89
C THR A 112 -17.41 5.92 -9.05
N ARG A 113 -17.81 5.19 -10.09
CA ARG A 113 -18.58 5.72 -11.23
C ARG A 113 -19.91 6.27 -10.80
N HIS A 114 -20.65 5.51 -10.02
CA HIS A 114 -21.95 5.96 -9.49
C HIS A 114 -21.80 7.24 -8.66
N TYR A 115 -20.76 7.32 -7.84
CA TYR A 115 -20.46 8.54 -7.08
C TYR A 115 -20.19 9.75 -8.00
N LEU A 116 -19.38 9.56 -9.04
CA LEU A 116 -19.06 10.64 -10.01
C LEU A 116 -20.31 11.12 -10.77
N GLU A 117 -21.21 10.21 -11.13
CA GLU A 117 -22.49 10.54 -11.77
C GLU A 117 -23.39 11.39 -10.84
N VAL A 118 -23.49 11.01 -9.56
CA VAL A 118 -24.27 11.75 -8.54
C VAL A 118 -23.72 13.16 -8.31
N VAL A 119 -22.40 13.31 -8.34
CA VAL A 119 -21.72 14.63 -8.18
C VAL A 119 -21.75 15.46 -9.48
N GLY A 120 -22.28 14.90 -10.59
CA GLY A 120 -22.35 15.60 -11.88
C GLY A 120 -21.03 15.66 -12.65
N MET A 121 -20.03 14.87 -12.26
CA MET A 121 -18.80 14.67 -13.00
C MET A 121 -19.01 13.51 -13.98
N ASN A 122 -18.85 13.78 -15.28
CA ASN A 122 -18.95 12.72 -16.29
C ASN A 122 -17.71 11.81 -16.19
N PRO A 123 -17.85 10.54 -15.75
CA PRO A 123 -16.71 9.64 -15.65
C PRO A 123 -16.13 9.38 -17.04
N ALA A 124 -14.81 9.40 -17.16
CA ALA A 124 -14.15 9.01 -18.40
C ALA A 124 -14.65 7.61 -18.86
N PRO A 125 -14.85 7.39 -20.18
CA PRO A 125 -15.29 6.10 -20.69
C PRO A 125 -14.35 5.00 -20.19
N SER A 126 -14.95 3.89 -19.70
CA SER A 126 -14.14 2.72 -19.31
C SER A 126 -13.26 2.30 -20.49
N PRO A 127 -12.00 1.92 -20.27
CA PRO A 127 -11.30 1.13 -21.27
C PRO A 127 -12.17 -0.11 -21.54
N GLY A 128 -12.79 -0.16 -22.72
CA GLY A 128 -13.65 -1.26 -23.13
C GLY A 128 -12.92 -2.60 -22.91
N PRO A 129 -13.65 -3.71 -22.82
CA PRO A 129 -12.99 -5.02 -22.78
C PRO A 129 -12.01 -5.06 -23.97
N GLY A 130 -10.73 -5.23 -23.64
CA GLY A 130 -9.68 -5.34 -24.66
C GLY A 130 -10.15 -6.30 -25.76
N PRO A 131 -9.69 -6.14 -27.01
CA PRO A 131 -10.16 -6.95 -28.12
C PRO A 131 -10.12 -8.42 -27.70
N ALA A 132 -11.29 -9.08 -27.75
CA ALA A 132 -11.37 -10.51 -27.55
C ALA A 132 -10.33 -11.11 -28.50
N VAL A 133 -9.33 -11.77 -27.93
CA VAL A 133 -8.39 -12.56 -28.74
C VAL A 133 -9.27 -13.57 -29.48
N ALA A 134 -9.57 -13.25 -30.72
CA ALA A 134 -10.26 -14.16 -31.61
C ALA A 134 -9.38 -15.41 -31.68
N GLY A 135 -9.77 -16.43 -30.92
CA GLY A 135 -9.16 -17.75 -30.97
C GLY A 135 -9.24 -18.21 -32.40
N GLY A 136 -8.10 -18.33 -33.04
CA GLY A 136 -8.00 -19.01 -34.33
C GLY A 136 -8.58 -20.42 -34.19
N ALA A 137 -9.64 -20.68 -34.90
CA ALA A 137 -10.08 -22.04 -35.17
C ALA A 137 -9.23 -22.60 -36.32
N PRO A 138 -8.96 -23.89 -36.31
CA PRO A 138 -8.07 -24.60 -37.24
C PRO A 138 -8.56 -24.60 -38.68
#